data_0c52b1b25c7a2bf759778c3f0316924f
#
_entry.id   0c52b1b25c7a2bf759778c3f0316924f
#
_cell.length_a   1.000
_cell.length_b   1.000
_cell.length_c   1.000
_cell.angle_alpha   90.00
_cell.angle_beta   90.00
_cell.angle_gamma   90.00
#
_symmetry.space_group_name_H-M   'P 1'
#
loop_
_entity.id
_entity.type
_entity.pdbx_description
1 polymer ?
#
loop_
_entity_poly.entity_id
_entity_poly.type
_entity_poly.pdbx_seq_one_letter_code
_entity_poly.pdbx_strand_id
1 'polypeptide(L)'
;MKKKFTEKQIHILDIAEGLIAQKGFEGTSVRDISAKANINVAMISYYFGSKEKMMVNLYQYRVQKTRETFAEFTHTIKDGKPEMQLKEII
;
A
#
# COMPACT_ATOMS: atom_id res chain seq x y z
N MET A 1 -9.23 -10.15 9.71
CA MET A 1 -7.95 -10.83 9.74
C MET A 1 -6.96 -10.17 8.81
N LYS A 2 -5.72 -10.01 9.23
CA LYS A 2 -4.71 -9.34 8.44
C LYS A 2 -4.16 -10.25 7.37
N LYS A 3 -4.00 -9.72 6.16
CA LYS A 3 -3.30 -10.40 5.12
C LYS A 3 -1.83 -9.99 5.16
N LYS A 4 -0.96 -10.97 5.06
CA LYS A 4 0.46 -10.72 5.10
C LYS A 4 1.04 -10.66 3.70
N PHE A 5 1.73 -9.58 3.39
CA PHE A 5 2.32 -9.39 2.07
C PHE A 5 3.82 -9.58 2.15
N THR A 6 4.38 -10.24 1.14
CA THR A 6 5.83 -10.40 1.04
C THR A 6 6.46 -9.09 0.58
N GLU A 7 7.78 -8.99 0.71
CA GLU A 7 8.49 -7.81 0.26
C GLU A 7 8.29 -7.57 -1.24
N LYS A 8 8.27 -8.64 -2.03
CA LYS A 8 8.04 -8.52 -3.46
C LYS A 8 6.66 -7.99 -3.75
N GLN A 9 5.66 -8.49 -3.04
CA GLN A 9 4.30 -8.01 -3.22
C GLN A 9 4.20 -6.54 -2.84
N ILE A 10 4.82 -6.14 -1.75
CA ILE A 10 4.80 -4.74 -1.31
C ILE A 10 5.47 -3.85 -2.35
N HIS A 11 6.57 -4.29 -2.92
CA HIS A 11 7.26 -3.53 -3.95
C HIS A 11 6.33 -3.28 -5.15
N ILE A 12 5.64 -4.34 -5.59
CA ILE A 12 4.71 -4.22 -6.72
C ILE A 12 3.55 -3.29 -6.36
N LEU A 13 3.00 -3.45 -5.15
CA LEU A 13 1.87 -2.62 -4.73
C LEU A 13 2.26 -1.15 -4.63
N ASP A 14 3.45 -0.85 -4.12
CA ASP A 14 3.92 0.53 -4.03
C ASP A 14 4.05 1.15 -5.41
N ILE A 15 4.59 0.41 -6.36
CA ILE A 15 4.74 0.91 -7.72
C ILE A 15 3.38 1.11 -8.37
N ALA A 16 2.48 0.15 -8.18
CA ALA A 16 1.13 0.25 -8.72
C ALA A 16 0.42 1.47 -8.16
N GLU A 17 0.56 1.72 -6.88
CA GLU A 17 -0.06 2.87 -6.25
C GLU A 17 0.43 4.17 -6.87
N GLY A 18 1.73 4.28 -7.07
CA GLY A 18 2.30 5.48 -7.67
C GLY A 18 1.80 5.73 -9.07
N LEU A 19 1.73 4.68 -9.89
CA LEU A 19 1.25 4.82 -11.26
C LEU A 19 -0.23 5.15 -11.29
N ILE A 20 -1.02 4.53 -10.44
CA ILE A 20 -2.45 4.79 -10.38
C ILE A 20 -2.71 6.23 -9.91
N ALA A 21 -1.89 6.72 -8.98
CA ALA A 21 -2.02 8.10 -8.54
C ALA A 21 -1.74 9.08 -9.66
N GLN A 22 -0.83 8.74 -10.59
CA GLN A 22 -0.48 9.61 -11.70
C GLN A 22 -1.43 9.48 -12.87
N LYS A 23 -1.83 8.27 -13.21
CA LYS A 23 -2.53 8.00 -14.46
C LYS A 23 -3.96 7.49 -14.25
N GLY A 24 -4.36 7.22 -13.03
CA GLY A 24 -5.66 6.64 -12.73
C GLY A 24 -5.66 5.14 -12.90
N PHE A 25 -6.66 4.50 -12.34
CA PHE A 25 -6.78 3.05 -12.40
C PHE A 25 -6.92 2.58 -13.86
N GLU A 26 -7.81 3.23 -14.61
CA GLU A 26 -8.04 2.86 -16.00
C GLU A 26 -6.82 3.14 -16.89
N GLY A 27 -6.05 4.16 -16.54
CA GLY A 27 -4.89 4.53 -17.32
C GLY A 27 -3.64 3.74 -17.00
N THR A 28 -3.70 2.84 -16.02
CA THR A 28 -2.55 2.04 -15.62
C THR A 28 -2.78 0.59 -16.01
N SER A 29 -1.84 0.00 -16.72
CA SER A 29 -1.94 -1.41 -17.13
C SER A 29 -0.98 -2.25 -16.30
N VAL A 30 -1.22 -3.56 -16.29
CA VAL A 30 -0.31 -4.48 -15.64
C VAL A 30 1.07 -4.41 -16.29
N ARG A 31 1.13 -4.15 -17.59
CA ARG A 31 2.40 -3.99 -18.28
C ARG A 31 3.16 -2.79 -17.80
N ASP A 32 2.46 -1.69 -17.54
CA ASP A 32 3.10 -0.49 -16.99
C ASP A 32 3.73 -0.80 -15.64
N ILE A 33 3.01 -1.52 -14.81
CA ILE A 33 3.49 -1.88 -13.48
C ILE A 33 4.69 -2.81 -13.61
N SER A 34 4.58 -3.80 -14.50
CA SER A 34 5.65 -4.75 -14.75
C SER A 34 6.93 -4.04 -15.17
N ALA A 35 6.82 -3.10 -16.10
CA ALA A 35 7.98 -2.37 -16.60
C ALA A 35 8.62 -1.55 -15.49
N LYS A 36 7.79 -0.84 -14.73
CA LYS A 36 8.32 0.04 -13.68
C LYS A 36 8.92 -0.76 -12.52
N ALA A 37 8.31 -1.87 -12.18
CA ALA A 37 8.78 -2.72 -11.08
C ALA A 37 9.92 -3.63 -11.50
N ASN A 38 10.19 -3.70 -12.80
CA ASN A 38 11.19 -4.60 -13.35
C ASN A 38 10.88 -6.06 -12.99
N ILE A 39 9.63 -6.42 -13.19
CA ILE A 39 9.12 -7.75 -12.88
C ILE A 39 8.26 -8.18 -14.05
N ASN A 40 8.31 -9.47 -14.36
CA ASN A 40 7.59 -10.02 -15.47
C ASN A 40 6.08 -10.03 -15.19
N VAL A 41 5.28 -9.81 -16.22
CA VAL A 41 3.82 -9.76 -16.10
C VAL A 41 3.27 -11.05 -15.49
N ALA A 42 3.84 -12.19 -15.87
CA ALA A 42 3.39 -13.48 -15.34
C ALA A 42 3.53 -13.55 -13.82
N MET A 43 4.59 -12.93 -13.28
CA MET A 43 4.79 -12.91 -11.83
C MET A 43 3.72 -12.07 -11.15
N ILE A 44 3.36 -10.96 -11.76
CA ILE A 44 2.31 -10.12 -11.20
C ILE A 44 0.99 -10.88 -11.19
N SER A 45 0.68 -11.57 -12.26
CA SER A 45 -0.52 -12.42 -12.33
C SER A 45 -0.49 -13.51 -11.29
N TYR A 46 0.68 -14.10 -11.10
CA TYR A 46 0.84 -15.16 -10.11
C TYR A 46 0.55 -14.64 -8.70
N TYR A 47 1.06 -13.44 -8.37
CA TYR A 47 0.88 -12.89 -7.03
C TYR A 47 -0.54 -12.36 -6.79
N PHE A 48 -1.14 -11.76 -7.79
CA PHE A 48 -2.38 -11.01 -7.56
C PHE A 48 -3.57 -11.48 -8.39
N GLY A 49 -3.34 -12.19 -9.47
CA GLY A 49 -4.39 -12.70 -10.32
C GLY A 49 -4.74 -11.74 -11.43
N SER A 50 -5.42 -10.66 -11.11
CA SER A 50 -5.83 -9.68 -12.11
C SER A 50 -5.55 -8.29 -11.60
N LYS A 51 -5.70 -7.30 -12.49
CA LYS A 51 -5.52 -5.91 -12.11
C LYS A 51 -6.54 -5.52 -11.04
N GLU A 52 -7.76 -5.99 -11.18
CA GLU A 52 -8.82 -5.70 -10.21
C GLU A 52 -8.49 -6.32 -8.86
N LYS A 53 -8.03 -7.55 -8.86
CA LYS A 53 -7.65 -8.20 -7.61
C LYS A 53 -6.44 -7.53 -6.98
N MET A 54 -5.52 -7.07 -7.82
CA MET A 54 -4.38 -6.31 -7.31
C MET A 54 -4.85 -5.04 -6.62
N MET A 55 -5.87 -4.38 -7.17
CA MET A 55 -6.41 -3.18 -6.56
C MET A 55 -7.01 -3.47 -5.19
N VAL A 56 -7.69 -4.61 -5.06
CA VAL A 56 -8.21 -5.03 -3.75
C VAL A 56 -7.06 -5.24 -2.77
N ASN A 57 -5.99 -5.88 -3.22
CA ASN A 57 -4.82 -6.10 -2.36
C ASN A 57 -4.17 -4.78 -1.98
N LEU A 58 -4.11 -3.85 -2.90
CA LEU A 58 -3.55 -2.53 -2.62
C LEU A 58 -4.36 -1.82 -1.54
N TYR A 59 -5.67 -1.88 -1.65
CA TYR A 59 -6.55 -1.29 -0.64
C TYR A 59 -6.30 -1.94 0.73
N GLN A 60 -6.23 -3.26 0.77
CA GLN A 60 -5.99 -3.98 2.01
C GLN A 60 -4.64 -3.59 2.62
N TYR A 61 -3.63 -3.47 1.79
CA TYR A 61 -2.30 -3.09 2.24
C TYR A 61 -2.32 -1.69 2.86
N ARG A 62 -2.97 -0.74 2.20
CA ARG A 62 -3.04 0.63 2.71
C ARG A 62 -3.82 0.70 4.01
N VAL A 63 -4.90 -0.06 4.11
CA VAL A 63 -5.68 -0.10 5.34
C VAL A 63 -4.84 -0.65 6.49
N GLN A 64 -4.08 -1.70 6.24
CA GLN A 64 -3.19 -2.25 7.27
C GLN A 64 -2.16 -1.25 7.71
N LYS A 65 -1.53 -0.55 6.76
CA LYS A 65 -0.52 0.46 7.08
C LYS A 65 -1.12 1.58 7.93
N THR A 66 -2.30 2.03 7.55
CA THR A 66 -2.97 3.08 8.30
C THR A 66 -3.28 2.64 9.72
N ARG A 67 -3.75 1.40 9.88
CA ARG A 67 -4.05 0.87 11.20
C ARG A 67 -2.80 0.78 12.07
N GLU A 68 -1.71 0.35 11.48
CA GLU A 68 -0.46 0.23 12.22
C GLU A 68 0.03 1.60 12.66
N THR A 69 -0.03 2.57 11.76
CA THR A 69 0.37 3.93 12.09
C THR A 69 -0.50 4.52 13.18
N PHE A 70 -1.80 4.29 13.11
CA PHE A 70 -2.73 4.79 14.11
C PHE A 70 -2.47 4.13 15.46
N ALA A 71 -2.19 2.84 15.47
CA ALA A 71 -1.90 2.12 16.70
C ALA A 71 -0.64 2.67 17.35
N GLU A 72 0.39 2.96 16.56
CA GLU A 72 1.62 3.54 17.08
C GLU A 72 1.38 4.91 17.66
N PHE A 73 0.59 5.71 16.97
CA PHE A 73 0.24 7.04 17.44
C PHE A 73 -0.51 6.97 18.78
N THR A 74 -1.48 6.07 18.87
CA THR A 74 -2.25 5.89 20.09
C THR A 74 -1.36 5.42 21.23
N HIS A 75 -0.43 4.53 20.94
CA HIS A 75 0.48 4.04 21.94
C HIS A 75 1.38 5.17 22.47
N THR A 76 1.84 6.02 21.57
CA THR A 76 2.66 7.16 21.95
C THR A 76 1.89 8.10 22.88
N ILE A 77 0.63 8.33 22.58
CA ILE A 77 -0.20 9.16 23.43
C ILE A 77 -0.31 8.58 24.83
N LYS A 78 -0.51 7.26 24.91
CA LYS A 78 -0.62 6.59 26.20
C LYS A 78 0.68 6.69 27.00
N ASP A 79 1.79 6.86 26.31
CA ASP A 79 3.08 6.95 26.96
C ASP A 79 3.36 8.36 27.50
N GLY A 80 2.39 9.25 27.43
CA GLY A 80 2.50 10.54 28.08
C GLY A 80 3.03 11.68 27.25
N LYS A 81 2.81 11.63 25.94
CA LYS A 81 3.24 12.72 25.07
C LYS A 81 2.09 13.29 24.22
N PRO A 82 0.90 13.34 24.76
CA PRO A 82 -0.24 13.77 23.94
C PRO A 82 -0.20 15.25 23.60
N GLU A 83 0.29 16.10 24.48
CA GLU A 83 0.24 17.53 24.21
C GLU A 83 1.14 17.91 23.05
N MET A 84 2.25 17.24 22.88
CA MET A 84 3.12 17.51 21.75
C MET A 84 2.45 17.15 20.45
N GLN A 85 1.76 16.04 20.43
CA GLN A 85 1.08 15.58 19.24
C GLN A 85 -0.02 16.56 18.84
N LEU A 86 -0.79 16.98 19.82
CA LEU A 86 -1.92 17.87 19.55
C LEU A 86 -1.46 19.22 19.06
N LYS A 87 -0.37 19.74 19.61
CA LYS A 87 0.12 21.03 19.19
C LYS A 87 0.59 21.02 17.75
N GLU A 88 1.16 19.93 17.32
CA GLU A 88 1.66 19.85 15.96
C GLU A 88 0.56 19.69 14.94
N ILE A 89 -0.55 19.12 15.33
CA ILE A 89 -1.68 18.95 14.44
C ILE A 89 -2.36 20.28 14.17
N ILE A 90 -2.43 21.12 15.18
CA ILE A 90 -3.05 22.41 15.05
C ILE A 90 -2.11 23.40 14.37
#